data_366a428d58295245611805b20b53b1ab
#
_entry.id   366a428d58295245611805b20b53b1ab
#
_cell.length_a   1.000
_cell.length_b   1.000
_cell.length_c   1.000
_cell.angle_alpha   90.00
_cell.angle_beta   90.00
_cell.angle_gamma   90.00
#
_symmetry.space_group_name_H-M   'P 1'
#
loop_
_entity.id
_entity.type
_entity.pdbx_description
1 polymer ?
#
loop_
_entity_poly.entity_id
_entity_poly.type
_entity_poly.pdbx_seq_one_letter_code
_entity_poly.pdbx_strand_id
1 'polypeptide(L)'
;LIEDRQAMYTSDLLRSMGLILAVFALFWLFIKEKVSQIIAVILIGSLMVLDLFVIAKNYVNADDFVNVRQVNQPFQPTEADLKILEDKDPNFRVFEPSQGMAGARTSYFHKAIGGYSAVKPQRIQQLYDYQIASNNIQVLNMLNVKYVIQTTEEGQSIPLQNPNANGNAWFVSNVKVVQNADEEMRALDSLDTKNEVVLDKEFMKKVSTQSY
;
A
#
# COMPACT_ATOMS: atom_id res chain seq x y z
N LEU A 1 -15.24 1.89 -18.91
CA LEU A 1 -15.59 1.25 -17.59
C LEU A 1 -17.01 0.67 -17.58
N ILE A 2 -18.07 1.37 -18.09
CA ILE A 2 -19.43 0.85 -18.20
C ILE A 2 -19.52 -0.13 -19.37
N GLU A 3 -19.00 0.22 -20.51
CA GLU A 3 -18.94 -0.62 -21.72
C GLU A 3 -18.16 -1.93 -21.47
N ASP A 4 -17.03 -1.84 -20.76
CA ASP A 4 -16.22 -3.02 -20.39
C ASP A 4 -17.02 -3.99 -19.49
N ARG A 5 -17.76 -3.45 -18.52
CA ARG A 5 -18.63 -4.26 -17.65
C ARG A 5 -19.77 -4.91 -18.41
N GLN A 6 -20.39 -4.18 -19.36
CA GLN A 6 -21.43 -4.73 -20.21
C GLN A 6 -20.90 -5.84 -21.12
N ALA A 7 -19.72 -5.66 -21.72
CA ALA A 7 -19.07 -6.67 -22.54
C ALA A 7 -18.76 -7.94 -21.73
N MET A 8 -18.20 -7.79 -20.53
CA MET A 8 -17.91 -8.91 -19.62
C MET A 8 -19.19 -9.64 -19.23
N TYR A 9 -20.24 -8.91 -18.84
CA TYR A 9 -21.52 -9.50 -18.44
C TYR A 9 -22.17 -10.27 -19.61
N THR A 10 -22.17 -9.70 -20.81
CA THR A 10 -22.76 -10.33 -22.01
C THR A 10 -21.99 -11.60 -22.37
N SER A 11 -20.67 -11.57 -22.33
CA SER A 11 -19.82 -12.74 -22.58
C SER A 11 -20.10 -13.87 -21.58
N ASP A 12 -20.21 -13.52 -20.30
CA ASP A 12 -20.46 -14.47 -19.23
C ASP A 12 -21.86 -15.08 -19.31
N LEU A 13 -22.86 -14.26 -19.66
CA LEU A 13 -24.24 -14.69 -19.90
C LEU A 13 -24.32 -15.69 -21.06
N LEU A 14 -23.66 -15.40 -22.19
CA LEU A 14 -23.66 -16.26 -23.36
C LEU A 14 -22.96 -17.59 -23.07
N ARG A 15 -21.83 -17.57 -22.35
CA ARG A 15 -21.13 -18.77 -21.90
C ARG A 15 -22.01 -19.62 -21.01
N SER A 16 -22.61 -19.04 -19.97
CA SER A 16 -23.48 -19.75 -19.03
C SER A 16 -24.71 -20.37 -19.74
N MET A 17 -25.32 -19.60 -20.64
CA MET A 17 -26.45 -20.09 -21.43
C MET A 17 -26.06 -21.28 -22.31
N GLY A 18 -24.88 -21.20 -22.95
CA GLY A 18 -24.34 -22.31 -23.76
C GLY A 18 -24.12 -23.59 -22.94
N LEU A 19 -23.56 -23.46 -21.74
CA LEU A 19 -23.35 -24.58 -20.83
C LEU A 19 -24.65 -25.19 -20.34
N ILE A 20 -25.65 -24.38 -19.98
CA ILE A 20 -26.98 -24.85 -19.57
C ILE A 20 -27.64 -25.61 -20.70
N LEU A 21 -27.58 -25.08 -21.91
CA LEU A 21 -28.13 -25.78 -23.08
C LEU A 21 -27.42 -27.11 -23.38
N ALA A 22 -26.10 -27.17 -23.23
CA ALA A 22 -25.32 -28.37 -23.39
C ALA A 22 -25.70 -29.45 -22.36
N VAL A 23 -25.79 -29.06 -21.08
CA VAL A 23 -26.22 -29.97 -20.01
C VAL A 23 -27.66 -30.44 -20.24
N PHE A 24 -28.56 -29.56 -20.64
CA PHE A 24 -29.94 -29.91 -20.98
C PHE A 24 -30.00 -30.91 -22.13
N ALA A 25 -29.23 -30.70 -23.20
CA ALA A 25 -29.15 -31.64 -24.33
C ALA A 25 -28.63 -33.02 -23.92
N LEU A 26 -27.62 -33.07 -23.03
CA LEU A 26 -27.10 -34.33 -22.48
C LEU A 26 -28.15 -35.06 -21.65
N PHE A 27 -28.91 -34.37 -20.80
CA PHE A 27 -30.03 -34.96 -20.07
C PHE A 27 -31.13 -35.46 -21.00
N TRP A 28 -31.46 -34.71 -22.05
CA TRP A 28 -32.46 -35.14 -23.05
C TRP A 28 -32.02 -36.40 -23.79
N LEU A 29 -30.75 -36.49 -24.21
CA LEU A 29 -30.17 -37.68 -24.83
C LEU A 29 -30.15 -38.87 -23.88
N PHE A 30 -29.87 -38.64 -22.60
CA PHE A 30 -29.92 -39.70 -21.60
C PHE A 30 -31.34 -40.24 -21.39
N ILE A 31 -32.36 -39.39 -21.29
CA ILE A 31 -33.77 -39.77 -21.17
C ILE A 31 -34.23 -40.55 -22.43
N LYS A 32 -33.69 -40.21 -23.60
CA LYS A 32 -33.96 -40.91 -24.86
C LYS A 32 -33.14 -42.21 -25.03
N GLU A 33 -32.43 -42.64 -23.99
CA GLU A 33 -31.58 -43.83 -23.96
C GLU A 33 -30.49 -43.86 -25.07
N LYS A 34 -30.12 -42.67 -25.60
CA LYS A 34 -29.06 -42.52 -26.60
C LYS A 34 -27.67 -42.51 -26.00
N VAL A 35 -27.57 -42.16 -24.72
CA VAL A 35 -26.31 -42.06 -23.97
C VAL A 35 -26.45 -42.82 -22.67
N SER A 36 -25.45 -43.67 -22.34
CA SER A 36 -25.44 -44.40 -21.08
C SER A 36 -25.20 -43.46 -19.88
N GLN A 37 -25.64 -43.89 -18.70
CA GLN A 37 -25.49 -43.15 -17.47
C GLN A 37 -24.02 -42.75 -17.21
N ILE A 38 -23.08 -43.66 -17.41
CA ILE A 38 -21.65 -43.41 -17.17
C ILE A 38 -21.12 -42.31 -18.10
N ILE A 39 -21.49 -42.40 -19.40
CA ILE A 39 -21.07 -41.40 -20.40
C ILE A 39 -21.68 -40.02 -20.08
N ALA A 40 -22.96 -39.96 -19.68
CA ALA A 40 -23.62 -38.73 -19.31
C ALA A 40 -22.91 -38.04 -18.12
N VAL A 41 -22.58 -38.80 -17.07
CA VAL A 41 -21.85 -38.30 -15.89
C VAL A 41 -20.46 -37.80 -16.27
N ILE A 42 -19.71 -38.53 -17.10
CA ILE A 42 -18.38 -38.11 -17.55
C ILE A 42 -18.46 -36.82 -18.36
N LEU A 43 -19.42 -36.70 -19.28
CA LEU A 43 -19.56 -35.52 -20.13
C LEU A 43 -19.95 -34.28 -19.32
N ILE A 44 -20.91 -34.41 -18.39
CA ILE A 44 -21.30 -33.31 -17.50
C ILE A 44 -20.12 -32.90 -16.60
N GLY A 45 -19.43 -33.87 -16.01
CA GLY A 45 -18.24 -33.61 -15.20
C GLY A 45 -17.13 -32.91 -15.99
N SER A 46 -16.90 -33.31 -17.23
CA SER A 46 -15.94 -32.66 -18.13
C SER A 46 -16.32 -31.20 -18.44
N LEU A 47 -17.61 -30.95 -18.71
CA LEU A 47 -18.10 -29.59 -18.93
C LEU A 47 -17.87 -28.69 -17.69
N MET A 48 -18.14 -29.21 -16.49
CA MET A 48 -17.88 -28.49 -15.25
C MET A 48 -16.39 -28.18 -15.07
N VAL A 49 -15.52 -29.16 -15.29
CA VAL A 49 -14.07 -28.97 -15.18
C VAL A 49 -13.55 -27.93 -16.18
N LEU A 50 -14.05 -28.02 -17.45
CA LEU A 50 -13.68 -27.05 -18.49
C LEU A 50 -14.13 -25.65 -18.14
N ASP A 51 -15.34 -25.44 -17.63
CA ASP A 51 -15.83 -24.13 -17.22
C ASP A 51 -15.00 -23.54 -16.07
N LEU A 52 -14.76 -24.33 -15.03
CA LEU A 52 -13.92 -23.93 -13.91
C LEU A 52 -12.50 -23.61 -14.34
N PHE A 53 -11.91 -24.39 -15.24
CA PHE A 53 -10.56 -24.16 -15.74
C PHE A 53 -10.46 -22.86 -16.54
N VAL A 54 -11.43 -22.57 -17.40
CA VAL A 54 -11.46 -21.29 -18.16
C VAL A 54 -11.55 -20.10 -17.22
N ILE A 55 -12.39 -20.18 -16.19
CA ILE A 55 -12.50 -19.12 -15.18
C ILE A 55 -11.20 -19.00 -14.36
N ALA A 56 -10.67 -20.12 -13.87
CA ALA A 56 -9.46 -20.14 -13.05
C ALA A 56 -8.27 -19.51 -13.76
N LYS A 57 -8.17 -19.67 -15.07
CA LYS A 57 -7.12 -19.08 -15.91
C LYS A 57 -7.11 -17.53 -15.90
N ASN A 58 -8.25 -16.89 -15.61
CA ASN A 58 -8.34 -15.44 -15.46
C ASN A 58 -7.70 -14.95 -14.13
N TYR A 59 -7.57 -15.83 -13.14
CA TYR A 59 -7.02 -15.50 -11.82
C TYR A 59 -5.60 -16.02 -11.61
N VAL A 60 -5.26 -17.14 -12.25
CA VAL A 60 -3.91 -17.73 -12.17
C VAL A 60 -3.55 -18.28 -13.55
N ASN A 61 -2.59 -17.65 -14.18
CA ASN A 61 -2.07 -18.01 -15.51
C ASN A 61 -0.53 -18.00 -15.52
N ALA A 62 0.09 -18.29 -16.64
CA ALA A 62 1.55 -18.39 -16.75
C ALA A 62 2.28 -17.07 -16.43
N ASP A 63 1.62 -15.93 -16.65
CA ASP A 63 2.23 -14.60 -16.43
C ASP A 63 2.30 -14.23 -14.95
N ASP A 64 1.54 -14.93 -14.09
CA ASP A 64 1.56 -14.75 -12.64
C ASP A 64 2.75 -15.46 -11.97
N PHE A 65 3.47 -16.33 -12.70
CA PHE A 65 4.64 -17.02 -12.19
C PHE A 65 5.92 -16.28 -12.58
N VAL A 66 6.65 -15.85 -11.56
CA VAL A 66 7.93 -15.17 -11.73
C VAL A 66 9.08 -16.03 -11.19
N ASN A 67 10.31 -15.72 -11.60
CA ASN A 67 11.48 -16.44 -11.13
C ASN A 67 11.64 -16.28 -9.59
N VAL A 68 12.05 -17.34 -8.90
CA VAL A 68 12.30 -17.35 -7.45
C VAL A 68 13.25 -16.24 -7.01
N ARG A 69 14.25 -15.88 -7.81
CA ARG A 69 15.14 -14.74 -7.53
C ARG A 69 14.38 -13.42 -7.46
N GLN A 70 13.41 -13.22 -8.34
CA GLN A 70 12.60 -12.00 -8.39
C GLN A 70 11.65 -11.90 -7.19
N VAL A 71 11.18 -13.03 -6.68
CA VAL A 71 10.39 -13.09 -5.44
C VAL A 71 11.26 -12.76 -4.22
N ASN A 72 12.46 -13.36 -4.15
CA ASN A 72 13.36 -13.19 -3.01
C ASN A 72 14.07 -11.82 -2.99
N GLN A 73 14.25 -11.19 -4.15
CA GLN A 73 14.88 -9.89 -4.31
C GLN A 73 14.01 -9.00 -5.21
N PRO A 74 12.85 -8.55 -4.72
CA PRO A 74 11.88 -7.79 -5.52
C PRO A 74 12.39 -6.41 -5.93
N PHE A 75 13.35 -5.87 -5.18
CA PHE A 75 13.96 -4.56 -5.45
C PHE A 75 15.48 -4.66 -5.49
N GLN A 76 16.08 -3.82 -6.34
CA GLN A 76 17.53 -3.59 -6.37
C GLN A 76 17.83 -2.23 -5.72
N PRO A 77 18.91 -2.12 -4.92
CA PRO A 77 19.29 -0.86 -4.32
C PRO A 77 19.78 0.11 -5.38
N THR A 78 19.40 1.37 -5.27
CA THR A 78 19.97 2.47 -6.05
C THR A 78 21.27 2.97 -5.42
N GLU A 79 21.99 3.86 -6.10
CA GLU A 79 23.17 4.52 -5.52
C GLU A 79 22.81 5.33 -4.26
N ALA A 80 21.60 5.91 -4.23
CA ALA A 80 21.10 6.59 -3.04
C ALA A 80 20.93 5.65 -1.87
N ASP A 81 20.35 4.46 -2.10
CA ASP A 81 20.19 3.47 -1.05
C ASP A 81 21.53 3.01 -0.48
N LEU A 82 22.50 2.74 -1.36
CA LEU A 82 23.84 2.30 -0.96
C LEU A 82 24.53 3.34 -0.07
N LYS A 83 24.43 4.63 -0.43
CA LYS A 83 25.00 5.74 0.37
C LYS A 83 24.31 5.86 1.73
N ILE A 84 22.98 5.72 1.79
CA ILE A 84 22.25 5.79 3.05
C ILE A 84 22.60 4.60 3.96
N LEU A 85 22.81 3.41 3.38
CA LEU A 85 23.18 2.20 4.12
C LEU A 85 24.61 2.26 4.73
N GLU A 86 25.45 3.20 4.28
CA GLU A 86 26.75 3.47 4.91
C GLU A 86 26.61 4.17 6.27
N ASP A 87 25.48 4.85 6.53
CA ASP A 87 25.21 5.49 7.81
C ASP A 87 24.91 4.44 8.89
N LYS A 88 25.74 4.43 9.90
CA LYS A 88 25.69 3.44 11.00
C LYS A 88 24.67 3.81 12.10
N ASP A 89 24.07 4.99 12.04
CA ASP A 89 23.00 5.37 12.96
C ASP A 89 21.76 4.51 12.71
N PRO A 90 21.31 3.67 13.65
CA PRO A 90 20.17 2.79 13.43
C PRO A 90 18.82 3.51 13.59
N ASN A 91 18.82 4.78 13.96
CA ASN A 91 17.65 5.44 14.52
C ASN A 91 17.14 6.65 13.70
N PHE A 92 17.22 6.57 12.39
CA PHE A 92 16.61 7.58 11.51
C PHE A 92 15.57 6.96 10.58
N ARG A 93 14.82 7.82 9.91
CA ARG A 93 13.87 7.45 8.86
C ARG A 93 14.26 8.05 7.52
N VAL A 94 13.79 7.40 6.47
CA VAL A 94 13.97 7.83 5.08
C VAL A 94 12.59 8.14 4.47
N PHE A 95 12.55 9.17 3.66
CA PHE A 95 11.38 9.54 2.87
C PHE A 95 11.74 9.58 1.38
N GLU A 96 10.92 8.99 0.55
CA GLU A 96 11.02 9.02 -0.91
C GLU A 96 9.70 9.54 -1.47
N PRO A 97 9.61 10.84 -1.81
CA PRO A 97 8.36 11.44 -2.30
C PRO A 97 7.74 10.74 -3.49
N SER A 98 8.56 10.23 -4.42
CA SER A 98 8.10 9.51 -5.61
C SER A 98 7.35 8.21 -5.30
N GLN A 99 7.64 7.58 -4.15
CA GLN A 99 6.97 6.36 -3.68
C GLN A 99 5.72 6.66 -2.83
N GLY A 100 5.58 7.88 -2.35
CA GLY A 100 4.49 8.29 -1.47
C GLY A 100 4.38 7.44 -0.20
N MET A 101 3.15 7.31 0.33
CA MET A 101 2.91 6.53 1.56
C MET A 101 2.67 5.03 1.34
N ALA A 102 2.47 4.58 0.10
CA ALA A 102 2.14 3.19 -0.20
C ALA A 102 3.30 2.41 -0.85
N GLY A 103 4.37 3.09 -1.24
CA GLY A 103 5.51 2.48 -1.90
C GLY A 103 6.26 1.52 -1.00
N ALA A 104 6.46 0.27 -1.45
CA ALA A 104 7.14 -0.75 -0.68
C ALA A 104 8.67 -0.70 -0.80
N ARG A 105 9.20 -0.09 -1.88
CA ARG A 105 10.63 -0.09 -2.21
C ARG A 105 11.48 0.53 -1.11
N THR A 106 11.14 1.74 -0.67
CA THR A 106 11.92 2.46 0.36
C THR A 106 11.92 1.71 1.68
N SER A 107 10.77 1.13 2.07
CA SER A 107 10.65 0.34 3.30
C SER A 107 11.35 -1.02 3.24
N TYR A 108 11.70 -1.50 2.04
CA TYR A 108 12.49 -2.72 1.88
C TYR A 108 13.95 -2.53 2.30
N PHE A 109 14.53 -1.35 2.01
CA PHE A 109 15.94 -1.05 2.33
C PHE A 109 16.11 -0.25 3.62
N HIS A 110 15.14 0.58 4.01
CA HIS A 110 15.26 1.58 5.05
C HIS A 110 14.04 1.60 5.99
N LYS A 111 14.20 2.23 7.15
CA LYS A 111 13.08 2.61 8.00
C LYS A 111 12.36 3.81 7.37
N ALA A 112 11.42 3.55 6.46
CA ALA A 112 10.67 4.60 5.78
C ALA A 112 9.53 5.17 6.63
N ILE A 113 9.11 6.40 6.32
CA ILE A 113 7.86 6.96 6.89
C ILE A 113 6.61 6.44 6.18
N GLY A 114 6.78 5.88 4.97
CA GLY A 114 5.77 5.19 4.19
C GLY A 114 5.97 3.68 4.18
N GLY A 115 5.22 3.01 3.34
CA GLY A 115 5.26 1.57 3.12
C GLY A 115 3.87 1.00 2.93
N TYR A 116 3.77 -0.13 2.24
CA TYR A 116 2.49 -0.78 2.07
C TYR A 116 2.03 -1.41 3.39
N SER A 117 0.83 -1.05 3.82
CA SER A 117 0.13 -1.71 4.92
C SER A 117 -1.37 -1.72 4.65
N ALA A 118 -1.99 -2.89 4.74
CA ALA A 118 -3.45 -3.04 4.64
C ALA A 118 -4.17 -2.39 5.84
N VAL A 119 -3.47 -2.26 6.98
CA VAL A 119 -4.00 -1.68 8.22
C VAL A 119 -3.18 -0.45 8.59
N LYS A 120 -3.40 0.64 7.87
CA LYS A 120 -2.75 1.92 8.14
C LYS A 120 -3.64 2.76 9.06
N PRO A 121 -3.14 3.30 10.18
CA PRO A 121 -3.90 4.23 11.02
C PRO A 121 -4.30 5.46 10.22
N GLN A 122 -5.56 5.86 10.31
CA GLN A 122 -6.09 7.01 9.57
C GLN A 122 -5.33 8.31 9.90
N ARG A 123 -4.93 8.53 11.15
CA ARG A 123 -4.12 9.71 11.53
C ARG A 123 -2.80 9.81 10.77
N ILE A 124 -2.15 8.70 10.49
CA ILE A 124 -0.89 8.70 9.70
C ILE A 124 -1.19 9.07 8.24
N GLN A 125 -2.29 8.58 7.67
CA GLN A 125 -2.69 8.98 6.33
C GLN A 125 -3.04 10.47 6.27
N GLN A 126 -3.80 10.98 7.24
CA GLN A 126 -4.13 12.41 7.35
C GLN A 126 -2.88 13.28 7.52
N LEU A 127 -1.92 12.86 8.34
CA LEU A 127 -0.65 13.57 8.49
C LEU A 127 0.10 13.67 7.15
N TYR A 128 0.08 12.62 6.36
CA TYR A 128 0.64 12.64 5.02
C TYR A 128 -0.11 13.60 4.11
N ASP A 129 -1.42 13.45 4.00
CA ASP A 129 -2.25 14.19 3.05
C ASP A 129 -2.25 15.70 3.32
N TYR A 130 -2.29 16.11 4.58
CA TYR A 130 -2.41 17.52 4.96
C TYR A 130 -1.05 18.21 5.19
N GLN A 131 -0.03 17.47 5.59
CA GLN A 131 1.23 18.06 6.01
C GLN A 131 2.41 17.66 5.11
N ILE A 132 2.66 16.37 4.95
CA ILE A 132 3.83 15.88 4.24
C ILE A 132 3.69 16.12 2.73
N ALA A 133 2.53 15.89 2.14
CA ALA A 133 2.27 16.17 0.73
C ALA A 133 2.34 17.66 0.39
N SER A 134 2.14 18.52 1.39
CA SER A 134 2.34 19.99 1.30
C SER A 134 3.77 20.45 1.59
N ASN A 135 4.73 19.52 1.63
CA ASN A 135 6.16 19.79 1.91
C ASN A 135 6.44 20.44 3.26
N ASN A 136 5.66 20.14 4.31
CA ASN A 136 5.93 20.62 5.65
C ASN A 136 7.19 19.94 6.22
N ILE A 137 8.33 20.63 6.12
CA ILE A 137 9.63 20.11 6.57
C ILE A 137 9.68 19.90 8.09
N GLN A 138 8.93 20.68 8.87
CA GLN A 138 8.88 20.55 10.33
C GLN A 138 8.29 19.20 10.75
N VAL A 139 7.31 18.71 9.99
CA VAL A 139 6.75 17.37 10.21
C VAL A 139 7.75 16.27 9.86
N LEU A 140 8.54 16.44 8.80
CA LEU A 140 9.62 15.51 8.48
C LEU A 140 10.70 15.50 9.56
N ASN A 141 11.04 16.68 10.12
CA ASN A 141 11.97 16.80 11.24
C ASN A 141 11.47 16.07 12.49
N MET A 142 10.18 16.26 12.82
CA MET A 142 9.50 15.61 13.95
C MET A 142 9.46 14.07 13.77
N LEU A 143 9.30 13.59 12.54
CA LEU A 143 9.32 12.17 12.21
C LEU A 143 10.73 11.58 12.13
N ASN A 144 11.77 12.36 12.45
CA ASN A 144 13.16 11.97 12.37
C ASN A 144 13.60 11.53 10.97
N VAL A 145 13.13 12.21 9.93
CA VAL A 145 13.55 11.98 8.55
C VAL A 145 14.93 12.59 8.33
N LYS A 146 15.96 11.76 8.35
CA LYS A 146 17.36 12.17 8.16
C LYS A 146 17.75 12.21 6.69
N TYR A 147 17.11 11.40 5.85
CA TYR A 147 17.36 11.35 4.41
C TYR A 147 16.06 11.44 3.62
N VAL A 148 16.10 12.23 2.55
CA VAL A 148 15.07 12.27 1.52
C VAL A 148 15.67 11.80 0.20
N ILE A 149 15.12 10.76 -0.40
CA ILE A 149 15.53 10.28 -1.72
C ILE A 149 14.76 11.06 -2.77
N GLN A 150 15.48 11.85 -3.56
CA GLN A 150 14.91 12.55 -4.71
C GLN A 150 15.31 11.89 -6.03
N THR A 151 14.38 11.85 -6.97
CA THR A 151 14.64 11.43 -8.34
C THR A 151 14.92 12.68 -9.17
N THR A 152 16.08 12.73 -9.84
CA THR A 152 16.42 13.82 -10.76
C THR A 152 15.63 13.71 -12.07
N GLU A 153 15.68 14.75 -12.89
CA GLU A 153 15.04 14.74 -14.22
C GLU A 153 15.62 13.64 -15.13
N GLU A 154 16.86 13.25 -14.90
CA GLU A 154 17.54 12.16 -15.59
C GLU A 154 17.19 10.77 -15.07
N GLY A 155 16.28 10.68 -14.07
CA GLY A 155 15.83 9.42 -13.47
C GLY A 155 16.80 8.84 -12.43
N GLN A 156 17.85 9.56 -12.03
CA GLN A 156 18.77 9.11 -10.98
C GLN A 156 18.20 9.42 -9.59
N SER A 157 18.38 8.47 -8.68
CA SER A 157 18.01 8.67 -7.27
C SER A 157 19.21 9.20 -6.48
N ILE A 158 19.03 10.34 -5.81
CA ILE A 158 20.05 10.97 -4.97
C ILE A 158 19.54 11.11 -3.52
N PRO A 159 20.38 10.84 -2.50
CA PRO A 159 20.02 11.06 -1.11
C PRO A 159 20.33 12.51 -0.71
N LEU A 160 19.32 13.21 -0.24
CA LEU A 160 19.48 14.53 0.41
C LEU A 160 19.45 14.34 1.91
N GLN A 161 20.50 14.77 2.60
CA GLN A 161 20.58 14.72 4.05
C GLN A 161 19.84 15.92 4.65
N ASN A 162 18.96 15.64 5.63
CA ASN A 162 18.29 16.63 6.44
C ASN A 162 19.01 16.78 7.79
N PRO A 163 19.77 17.87 8.00
CA PRO A 163 20.51 18.09 9.24
C PRO A 163 19.60 18.50 10.41
N ASN A 164 18.34 18.84 10.15
CA ASN A 164 17.40 19.35 11.13
C ASN A 164 16.44 18.29 11.68
N ALA A 165 16.66 17.01 11.38
CA ALA A 165 15.89 15.92 11.98
C ALA A 165 16.00 15.96 13.51
N ASN A 166 14.86 15.92 14.23
CA ASN A 166 14.83 16.16 15.68
C ASN A 166 15.42 14.99 16.51
N GLY A 167 15.65 13.83 15.89
CA GLY A 167 16.09 12.62 16.59
C GLY A 167 14.93 11.79 17.10
N ASN A 168 15.23 10.79 17.94
CA ASN A 168 14.22 9.84 18.43
C ASN A 168 13.39 10.40 19.59
N ALA A 169 13.95 11.29 20.38
CA ALA A 169 13.31 11.96 21.50
C ALA A 169 14.03 13.26 21.79
N TRP A 170 13.29 14.29 22.13
CA TRP A 170 13.82 15.60 22.50
C TRP A 170 12.87 16.29 23.47
N PHE A 171 13.39 17.25 24.22
CA PHE A 171 12.58 18.09 25.10
C PHE A 171 12.07 19.32 24.34
N VAL A 172 10.83 19.70 24.63
CA VAL A 172 10.20 20.92 24.10
C VAL A 172 9.98 21.90 25.23
N SER A 173 10.09 23.21 24.94
CA SER A 173 9.92 24.29 25.91
C SER A 173 8.48 24.81 25.98
N ASN A 174 7.68 24.62 24.93
CA ASN A 174 6.33 25.16 24.84
C ASN A 174 5.31 24.09 24.48
N VAL A 175 4.14 24.13 25.16
CA VAL A 175 3.00 23.27 24.88
C VAL A 175 1.85 24.14 24.38
N LYS A 176 1.44 23.93 23.12
CA LYS A 176 0.27 24.55 22.51
C LYS A 176 -0.95 23.65 22.71
N VAL A 177 -1.88 24.09 23.54
CA VAL A 177 -3.11 23.31 23.81
C VAL A 177 -4.17 23.67 22.78
N VAL A 178 -4.81 22.66 22.23
CA VAL A 178 -5.89 22.75 21.23
C VAL A 178 -7.14 22.01 21.70
N GLN A 179 -8.28 22.25 21.04
CA GLN A 179 -9.58 21.77 21.53
C GLN A 179 -9.94 20.39 20.98
N ASN A 180 -9.37 19.99 19.85
CA ASN A 180 -9.71 18.76 19.12
C ASN A 180 -8.60 18.36 18.13
N ALA A 181 -8.73 17.16 17.56
CA ALA A 181 -7.75 16.59 16.62
C ALA A 181 -7.60 17.39 15.32
N ASP A 182 -8.65 18.07 14.84
CA ASP A 182 -8.57 18.90 13.63
C ASP A 182 -7.70 20.15 13.88
N GLU A 183 -7.82 20.74 15.08
CA GLU A 183 -6.95 21.85 15.49
C GLU A 183 -5.50 21.40 15.70
N GLU A 184 -5.28 20.17 16.23
CA GLU A 184 -3.94 19.57 16.27
C GLU A 184 -3.30 19.51 14.88
N MET A 185 -4.04 19.00 13.90
CA MET A 185 -3.54 18.87 12.53
C MET A 185 -3.19 20.23 11.90
N ARG A 186 -4.07 21.24 12.07
CA ARG A 186 -3.85 22.59 11.54
C ARG A 186 -2.71 23.30 12.26
N ALA A 187 -2.54 23.06 13.56
CA ALA A 187 -1.47 23.70 14.33
C ALA A 187 -0.07 23.30 13.83
N LEU A 188 0.07 22.16 13.15
CA LEU A 188 1.31 21.71 12.53
C LEU A 188 1.78 22.62 11.38
N ASP A 189 0.89 23.41 10.76
CA ASP A 189 1.24 24.30 9.65
C ASP A 189 2.32 25.31 10.01
N SER A 190 2.38 25.73 11.27
CA SER A 190 3.31 26.76 11.77
C SER A 190 4.08 26.35 13.03
N LEU A 191 4.05 25.07 13.40
CA LEU A 191 4.68 24.57 14.62
C LEU A 191 6.20 24.46 14.45
N ASP A 192 6.96 25.06 15.36
CA ASP A 192 8.39 24.75 15.52
C ASP A 192 8.53 23.43 16.31
N THR A 193 8.55 22.32 15.58
CA THR A 193 8.53 20.99 16.18
C THR A 193 9.74 20.64 17.04
N LYS A 194 10.79 21.45 17.01
CA LYS A 194 11.96 21.30 17.88
C LYS A 194 11.74 21.88 19.27
N ASN A 195 11.00 22.97 19.36
CA ASN A 195 10.80 23.71 20.59
C ASN A 195 9.37 23.68 21.13
N GLU A 196 8.41 23.25 20.28
CA GLU A 196 7.00 23.28 20.58
C GLU A 196 6.34 21.90 20.34
N VAL A 197 5.32 21.61 21.13
CA VAL A 197 4.42 20.48 20.95
C VAL A 197 2.97 20.96 20.95
N VAL A 198 2.16 20.35 20.13
CA VAL A 198 0.71 20.53 20.12
C VAL A 198 0.07 19.38 20.88
N LEU A 199 -0.90 19.68 21.73
CA LEU A 199 -1.58 18.69 22.57
C LEU A 199 -3.07 19.00 22.66
N ASP A 200 -3.91 17.98 22.43
CA ASP A 200 -5.34 18.08 22.72
C ASP A 200 -5.56 18.26 24.24
N LYS A 201 -6.49 19.15 24.59
CA LYS A 201 -6.86 19.46 25.99
C LYS A 201 -7.22 18.21 26.83
N GLU A 202 -7.73 17.18 26.20
CA GLU A 202 -8.07 15.93 26.86
C GLU A 202 -6.87 15.26 27.52
N PHE A 203 -5.68 15.43 26.90
CA PHE A 203 -4.44 14.80 27.36
C PHE A 203 -3.64 15.67 28.36
N MET A 204 -4.02 16.94 28.57
CA MET A 204 -3.33 17.85 29.49
C MET A 204 -3.20 17.31 30.90
N LYS A 205 -4.20 16.56 31.37
CA LYS A 205 -4.17 15.95 32.71
C LYS A 205 -3.06 14.90 32.89
N LYS A 206 -2.49 14.40 31.79
CA LYS A 206 -1.43 13.39 31.78
C LYS A 206 -0.02 13.97 31.70
N VAL A 207 0.08 15.27 31.46
CA VAL A 207 1.35 15.97 31.36
C VAL A 207 1.69 16.60 32.70
N SER A 208 2.77 16.13 33.34
CA SER A 208 3.32 16.80 34.51
C SER A 208 4.20 17.97 34.04
N THR A 209 3.78 19.19 34.31
CA THR A 209 4.61 20.38 34.13
C THR A 209 5.61 20.45 35.30
N GLN A 210 6.70 19.73 35.23
CA GLN A 210 7.87 20.00 36.06
C GLN A 210 8.82 20.87 35.26
N SER A 211 9.03 22.11 35.70
CA SER A 211 10.15 22.93 35.26
C SER A 211 11.43 22.27 35.76
N TYR A 212 12.31 21.91 34.86
CA TYR A 212 13.68 21.49 35.15
C TYR A 212 14.62 22.70 35.05
#